data_1f7cca1ab06d33ebbf33323ae097ff68
#
_entry.id   1f7cca1ab06d33ebbf33323ae097ff68
#
_cell.length_a   1.000
_cell.length_b   1.000
_cell.length_c   1.000
_cell.angle_alpha   90.00
_cell.angle_beta   90.00
_cell.angle_gamma   90.00
#
_symmetry.space_group_name_H-M   'P 1'
#
loop_
_entity.id
_entity.type
_entity.pdbx_description
1 polymer ?
#
loop_
_entity_poly.entity_id
_entity_poly.type
_entity_poly.pdbx_seq_one_letter_code
_entity_poly.pdbx_strand_id
1 'polypeptide(L)'
;RAPKLDGWVSGAQRPTLKQLEKFASDTHTPFGLLFLSEPPVEDVPIPDMRTIGNVAVPRPSADLLETIYLCQTRQDWYRTYVQENGVGEPEFVGSATTETPPVLVADQMRDLLGFDLTERSTFSSWEDALRRLIDRIENIGVLVMINGVVGANTHRKLNPEEFRGFALSDPLVPLIFVNGADTKAAQIFTMIHELAHV
;
A
#
# COMPACT_ATOMS: atom_id res chain seq x y z
N ARG A 1 22.11 -0.19 14.91
CA ARG A 1 22.96 1.03 14.91
C ARG A 1 24.29 0.68 14.29
N ALA A 2 24.74 1.41 13.26
CA ALA A 2 26.10 1.32 12.74
C ALA A 2 27.03 2.06 13.69
N PRO A 3 27.84 1.38 14.53
CA PRO A 3 28.61 2.01 15.61
C PRO A 3 29.71 2.96 15.13
N LYS A 4 29.91 3.06 13.81
CA LYS A 4 30.93 3.91 13.17
C LYS A 4 30.34 5.03 12.27
N LEU A 5 29.00 5.15 12.23
CA LEU A 5 28.33 6.04 11.30
C LEU A 5 28.74 7.51 11.51
N ASP A 6 28.82 7.96 12.75
CA ASP A 6 29.23 9.34 13.07
C ASP A 6 30.63 9.66 12.56
N GLY A 7 31.55 8.69 12.65
CA GLY A 7 32.91 8.83 12.11
C GLY A 7 32.93 8.86 10.57
N TRP A 8 32.00 8.19 9.91
CA TRP A 8 31.90 8.22 8.43
C TRP A 8 31.27 9.55 7.96
N VAL A 9 30.21 9.99 8.64
CA VAL A 9 29.52 11.26 8.31
C VAL A 9 30.43 12.47 8.54
N SER A 10 31.21 12.45 9.63
CA SER A 10 32.18 13.54 9.91
C SER A 10 33.45 13.49 9.07
N GLY A 11 33.64 12.41 8.27
CA GLY A 11 34.88 12.20 7.50
C GLY A 11 36.11 11.79 8.34
N ALA A 12 35.94 11.60 9.65
CA ALA A 12 37.04 11.17 10.56
C ALA A 12 37.50 9.73 10.26
N GLN A 13 36.63 8.92 9.69
CA GLN A 13 36.92 7.55 9.26
C GLN A 13 36.32 7.29 7.88
N ARG A 14 37.07 6.55 7.03
CA ARG A 14 36.54 6.09 5.75
C ARG A 14 36.05 4.65 5.88
N PRO A 15 34.82 4.34 5.46
CA PRO A 15 34.34 2.96 5.44
C PRO A 15 35.09 2.16 4.36
N THR A 16 35.29 0.88 4.62
CA THR A 16 35.70 -0.07 3.57
C THR A 16 34.52 -0.43 2.68
N LEU A 17 34.77 -0.93 1.47
CA LEU A 17 33.72 -1.38 0.55
C LEU A 17 32.77 -2.38 1.24
N LYS A 18 33.32 -3.39 1.92
CA LYS A 18 32.55 -4.41 2.65
C LYS A 18 31.66 -3.82 3.77
N GLN A 19 32.10 -2.71 4.40
CA GLN A 19 31.30 -2.03 5.41
C GLN A 19 30.16 -1.23 4.77
N LEU A 20 30.39 -0.62 3.59
CA LEU A 20 29.35 0.05 2.83
C LEU A 20 28.31 -0.94 2.28
N GLU A 21 28.75 -2.09 1.74
CA GLU A 21 27.86 -3.16 1.29
C GLU A 21 26.96 -3.65 2.44
N LYS A 22 27.58 -3.89 3.62
CA LYS A 22 26.81 -4.28 4.80
C LYS A 22 25.85 -3.19 5.25
N PHE A 23 26.26 -1.93 5.24
CA PHE A 23 25.41 -0.80 5.59
C PHE A 23 24.22 -0.68 4.62
N ALA A 24 24.46 -0.76 3.31
CA ALA A 24 23.42 -0.76 2.29
C ALA A 24 22.41 -1.90 2.52
N SER A 25 22.91 -3.11 2.81
CA SER A 25 22.07 -4.27 3.12
C SER A 25 21.26 -4.07 4.41
N ASP A 26 21.88 -3.59 5.48
CA ASP A 26 21.23 -3.38 6.79
C ASP A 26 20.18 -2.25 6.75
N THR A 27 20.35 -1.27 5.86
CA THR A 27 19.43 -0.13 5.67
C THR A 27 18.48 -0.31 4.50
N HIS A 28 18.55 -1.43 3.79
CA HIS A 28 17.79 -1.71 2.56
C HIS A 28 17.91 -0.62 1.50
N THR A 29 19.08 0.04 1.46
CA THR A 29 19.39 1.10 0.51
C THR A 29 20.13 0.51 -0.69
N PRO A 30 19.74 0.78 -1.94
CA PRO A 30 20.53 0.38 -3.11
C PRO A 30 21.97 0.88 -3.00
N PHE A 31 22.93 -0.02 -3.13
CA PHE A 31 24.36 0.28 -2.89
C PHE A 31 24.86 1.48 -3.71
N GLY A 32 24.38 1.64 -4.96
CA GLY A 32 24.72 2.75 -5.83
C GLY A 32 24.35 4.12 -5.28
N LEU A 33 23.30 4.22 -4.47
CA LEU A 33 22.85 5.50 -3.89
C LEU A 33 23.84 6.06 -2.86
N LEU A 34 24.67 5.22 -2.26
CA LEU A 34 25.70 5.64 -1.31
C LEU A 34 26.84 6.44 -1.95
N PHE A 35 26.91 6.49 -3.28
CA PHE A 35 27.92 7.24 -4.03
C PHE A 35 27.40 8.55 -4.64
N LEU A 36 26.14 8.87 -4.44
CA LEU A 36 25.57 10.12 -4.86
C LEU A 36 26.05 11.25 -3.93
N SER A 37 26.26 12.45 -4.48
CA SER A 37 26.63 13.65 -3.71
C SER A 37 25.49 14.11 -2.78
N GLU A 38 24.24 13.86 -3.20
CA GLU A 38 23.03 14.15 -2.45
C GLU A 38 22.09 12.94 -2.53
N PRO A 39 21.33 12.64 -1.46
CA PRO A 39 20.33 11.59 -1.51
C PRO A 39 19.27 11.95 -2.55
N PRO A 40 18.75 10.96 -3.32
CA PRO A 40 17.65 11.22 -4.23
C PRO A 40 16.42 11.68 -3.43
N VAL A 41 15.68 12.62 -4.00
CA VAL A 41 14.35 12.97 -3.50
C VAL A 41 13.41 11.88 -4.02
N GLU A 42 12.93 11.03 -3.13
CA GLU A 42 11.91 10.03 -3.45
C GLU A 42 10.56 10.59 -3.04
N ASP A 43 9.80 11.06 -4.01
CA ASP A 43 8.39 11.40 -3.80
C ASP A 43 7.58 10.11 -3.69
N VAL A 44 6.69 10.04 -2.71
CA VAL A 44 5.75 8.93 -2.62
C VAL A 44 4.75 9.07 -3.77
N PRO A 45 4.66 8.13 -4.70
CA PRO A 45 3.82 8.26 -5.88
C PRO A 45 2.33 7.98 -5.59
N ILE A 46 1.88 8.30 -4.38
CA ILE A 46 0.52 8.06 -3.90
C ILE A 46 0.02 9.37 -3.29
N PRO A 47 -1.08 9.95 -3.83
CA PRO A 47 -1.59 11.25 -3.38
C PRO A 47 -2.16 11.21 -1.96
N ASP A 48 -2.69 10.08 -1.53
CA ASP A 48 -3.25 9.91 -0.19
C ASP A 48 -2.90 8.52 0.36
N MET A 49 -2.41 8.49 1.60
CA MET A 49 -2.14 7.27 2.35
C MET A 49 -2.81 7.35 3.70
N ARG A 50 -3.53 6.30 4.04
CA ARG A 50 -4.14 6.22 5.34
C ARG A 50 -3.11 5.94 6.42
N THR A 51 -2.93 6.92 7.31
CA THR A 51 -2.12 6.83 8.52
C THR A 51 -3.00 6.90 9.78
N ILE A 52 -2.44 6.58 10.94
CA ILE A 52 -3.10 6.85 12.22
C ILE A 52 -3.16 8.38 12.43
N GLY A 53 -4.39 8.93 12.46
CA GLY A 53 -4.61 10.38 12.65
C GLY A 53 -4.50 11.21 11.37
N ASN A 54 -4.48 10.61 10.18
CA ASN A 54 -4.39 11.30 8.88
C ASN A 54 -3.23 12.31 8.79
N VAL A 55 -2.07 11.94 9.33
CA VAL A 55 -0.86 12.76 9.27
C VAL A 55 -0.06 12.35 8.03
N ALA A 56 0.33 13.32 7.20
CA ALA A 56 1.22 13.06 6.08
C ALA A 56 2.53 12.40 6.55
N VAL A 57 3.04 11.41 5.83
CA VAL A 57 4.34 10.78 6.10
C VAL A 57 5.44 11.64 5.46
N PRO A 58 6.14 12.47 6.23
CA PRO A 58 7.09 13.43 5.65
C PRO A 58 8.34 12.75 5.07
N ARG A 59 8.63 11.52 5.50
CA ARG A 59 9.72 10.69 4.97
C ARG A 59 9.28 9.22 5.06
N PRO A 60 8.87 8.62 3.93
CA PRO A 60 8.48 7.21 3.90
C PRO A 60 9.66 6.32 4.24
N SER A 61 9.40 5.23 4.97
CA SER A 61 10.41 4.21 5.21
C SER A 61 10.75 3.45 3.92
N ALA A 62 11.93 2.82 3.88
CA ALA A 62 12.29 1.92 2.80
C ALA A 62 11.30 0.74 2.67
N ASP A 63 10.70 0.30 3.78
CA ASP A 63 9.72 -0.79 3.81
C ASP A 63 8.40 -0.38 3.13
N LEU A 64 7.94 0.85 3.36
CA LEU A 64 6.78 1.40 2.69
C LEU A 64 7.03 1.58 1.18
N LEU A 65 8.13 2.23 0.80
CA LEU A 65 8.47 2.45 -0.61
C LEU A 65 8.58 1.14 -1.39
N GLU A 66 9.30 0.15 -0.84
CA GLU A 66 9.43 -1.16 -1.48
C GLU A 66 8.08 -1.86 -1.62
N THR A 67 7.18 -1.72 -0.64
CA THR A 67 5.82 -2.27 -0.70
C THR A 67 5.02 -1.61 -1.82
N ILE A 68 5.12 -0.29 -1.99
CA ILE A 68 4.47 0.45 -3.08
C ILE A 68 5.00 -0.05 -4.44
N TYR A 69 6.32 -0.11 -4.62
CA TYR A 69 6.92 -0.57 -5.89
C TYR A 69 6.56 -2.02 -6.22
N LEU A 70 6.47 -2.90 -5.22
CA LEU A 70 5.97 -4.27 -5.42
C LEU A 70 4.51 -4.29 -5.89
N CYS A 71 3.66 -3.43 -5.33
CA CYS A 71 2.26 -3.31 -5.76
C CYS A 71 2.16 -2.76 -7.18
N GLN A 72 2.92 -1.70 -7.52
CA GLN A 72 2.97 -1.14 -8.88
C GLN A 72 3.43 -2.18 -9.91
N THR A 73 4.50 -2.94 -9.60
CA THR A 73 4.99 -4.00 -10.48
C THR A 73 3.92 -5.06 -10.76
N ARG A 74 3.15 -5.45 -9.74
CA ARG A 74 2.06 -6.42 -9.89
C ARG A 74 0.88 -5.84 -10.66
N GLN A 75 0.54 -4.57 -10.41
CA GLN A 75 -0.49 -3.85 -11.14
C GLN A 75 -0.15 -3.75 -12.64
N ASP A 76 1.09 -3.40 -12.99
CA ASP A 76 1.57 -3.31 -14.36
C ASP A 76 1.54 -4.67 -15.09
N TRP A 77 1.95 -5.73 -14.39
CA TRP A 77 1.87 -7.08 -14.93
C TRP A 77 0.41 -7.48 -15.21
N TYR A 78 -0.49 -7.24 -14.26
CA TYR A 78 -1.88 -7.59 -14.41
C TYR A 78 -2.59 -6.72 -15.45
N ARG A 79 -2.20 -5.44 -15.59
CA ARG A 79 -2.70 -4.56 -16.65
C ARG A 79 -2.39 -5.13 -18.05
N THR A 80 -1.18 -5.62 -18.26
CA THR A 80 -0.81 -6.29 -19.50
C THR A 80 -1.70 -7.49 -19.79
N TYR A 81 -1.91 -8.34 -18.78
CA TYR A 81 -2.79 -9.50 -18.91
C TYR A 81 -4.24 -9.12 -19.24
N VAL A 82 -4.79 -8.14 -18.56
CA VAL A 82 -6.18 -7.66 -18.76
C VAL A 82 -6.35 -7.10 -20.18
N GLN A 83 -5.38 -6.29 -20.67
CA GLN A 83 -5.38 -5.74 -22.02
C GLN A 83 -5.31 -6.84 -23.10
N GLU A 84 -4.45 -7.82 -22.93
CA GLU A 84 -4.32 -8.95 -23.87
C GLU A 84 -5.58 -9.83 -23.90
N ASN A 85 -6.35 -9.90 -22.81
CA ASN A 85 -7.57 -10.69 -22.74
C ASN A 85 -8.86 -9.89 -23.02
N GLY A 86 -8.75 -8.60 -23.35
CA GLY A 86 -9.89 -7.77 -23.75
C GLY A 86 -10.88 -7.52 -22.59
N VAL A 87 -10.42 -7.51 -21.33
CA VAL A 87 -11.24 -7.16 -20.17
C VAL A 87 -11.44 -5.64 -20.14
N GLY A 88 -12.69 -5.19 -20.03
CA GLY A 88 -13.03 -3.76 -20.00
C GLY A 88 -12.71 -3.09 -18.66
N GLU A 89 -12.71 -1.76 -18.69
CA GLU A 89 -12.54 -0.94 -17.49
C GLU A 89 -13.72 -1.10 -16.54
N PRO A 90 -13.51 -1.18 -15.21
CA PRO A 90 -14.59 -1.16 -14.24
C PRO A 90 -15.33 0.19 -14.28
N GLU A 91 -16.65 0.18 -14.50
CA GLU A 91 -17.44 1.40 -14.72
C GLU A 91 -17.49 2.36 -13.53
N PHE A 92 -17.20 1.86 -12.32
CA PHE A 92 -17.26 2.68 -11.10
C PHE A 92 -16.00 3.52 -10.86
N VAL A 93 -14.88 3.17 -11.47
CA VAL A 93 -13.60 3.88 -11.30
C VAL A 93 -13.74 5.34 -11.77
N GLY A 94 -13.44 6.27 -10.87
CA GLY A 94 -13.59 7.70 -11.14
C GLY A 94 -15.05 8.19 -11.24
N SER A 95 -16.02 7.38 -10.80
CA SER A 95 -17.45 7.78 -10.81
C SER A 95 -17.81 8.85 -9.79
N ALA A 96 -16.95 9.07 -8.80
CA ALA A 96 -17.10 10.11 -7.78
C ALA A 96 -15.92 11.10 -7.80
N THR A 97 -16.16 12.28 -7.26
CA THR A 97 -15.15 13.32 -7.09
C THR A 97 -15.17 13.84 -5.66
N THR A 98 -14.18 14.64 -5.27
CA THR A 98 -14.14 15.29 -3.94
C THR A 98 -15.35 16.20 -3.68
N GLU A 99 -16.10 16.58 -4.71
CA GLU A 99 -17.33 17.37 -4.60
C GLU A 99 -18.58 16.50 -4.46
N THR A 100 -18.48 15.18 -4.70
CA THR A 100 -19.61 14.26 -4.56
C THR A 100 -19.97 14.11 -3.08
N PRO A 101 -21.24 14.27 -2.70
CA PRO A 101 -21.64 14.13 -1.30
C PRO A 101 -21.27 12.75 -0.74
N PRO A 102 -20.61 12.65 0.44
CA PRO A 102 -20.13 11.37 0.98
C PRO A 102 -21.23 10.31 1.17
N VAL A 103 -22.47 10.74 1.44
CA VAL A 103 -23.62 9.83 1.59
C VAL A 103 -23.92 9.12 0.27
N LEU A 104 -23.87 9.84 -0.87
CA LEU A 104 -24.10 9.23 -2.19
C LEU A 104 -22.99 8.24 -2.55
N VAL A 105 -21.72 8.58 -2.26
CA VAL A 105 -20.60 7.65 -2.48
C VAL A 105 -20.77 6.39 -1.62
N ALA A 106 -21.16 6.55 -0.35
CA ALA A 106 -21.38 5.41 0.54
C ALA A 106 -22.55 4.52 0.08
N ASP A 107 -23.61 5.08 -0.47
CA ASP A 107 -24.73 4.33 -1.01
C ASP A 107 -24.33 3.59 -2.29
N GLN A 108 -23.64 4.27 -3.22
CA GLN A 108 -23.09 3.66 -4.43
C GLN A 108 -22.14 2.49 -4.11
N MET A 109 -21.24 2.65 -3.14
CA MET A 109 -20.33 1.60 -2.70
C MET A 109 -21.08 0.40 -2.11
N ARG A 110 -22.14 0.64 -1.32
CA ARG A 110 -22.98 -0.44 -0.79
C ARG A 110 -23.66 -1.23 -1.90
N ASP A 111 -24.27 -0.53 -2.86
CA ASP A 111 -24.95 -1.15 -3.99
C ASP A 111 -23.95 -1.94 -4.85
N LEU A 112 -22.80 -1.36 -5.14
CA LEU A 112 -21.72 -1.97 -5.93
C LEU A 112 -21.20 -3.26 -5.29
N LEU A 113 -20.98 -3.24 -3.97
CA LEU A 113 -20.51 -4.41 -3.22
C LEU A 113 -21.63 -5.36 -2.85
N GLY A 114 -22.90 -5.02 -3.09
CA GLY A 114 -24.05 -5.79 -2.62
C GLY A 114 -24.04 -5.96 -1.09
N PHE A 115 -23.62 -4.94 -0.35
CA PHE A 115 -23.43 -5.00 1.10
C PHE A 115 -24.72 -4.59 1.82
N ASP A 116 -25.51 -5.58 2.24
CA ASP A 116 -26.69 -5.33 3.07
C ASP A 116 -26.32 -5.36 4.56
N LEU A 117 -26.82 -4.37 5.31
CA LEU A 117 -26.66 -4.30 6.77
C LEU A 117 -27.25 -5.52 7.49
N THR A 118 -28.27 -6.16 6.92
CA THR A 118 -28.86 -7.39 7.46
C THR A 118 -27.89 -8.58 7.37
N GLU A 119 -27.06 -8.64 6.33
CA GLU A 119 -26.06 -9.68 6.15
C GLU A 119 -24.95 -9.61 7.18
N ARG A 120 -24.67 -8.41 7.72
CA ARG A 120 -23.65 -8.23 8.77
C ARG A 120 -23.88 -9.15 9.97
N SER A 121 -25.13 -9.45 10.30
CA SER A 121 -25.49 -10.35 11.40
C SER A 121 -25.16 -11.81 11.12
N THR A 122 -24.88 -12.18 9.86
CA THR A 122 -24.58 -13.56 9.45
C THR A 122 -23.08 -13.89 9.50
N PHE A 123 -22.21 -12.89 9.67
CA PHE A 123 -20.76 -13.11 9.73
C PHE A 123 -20.37 -13.78 11.04
N SER A 124 -19.67 -14.89 10.95
CA SER A 124 -19.26 -15.69 12.09
C SER A 124 -18.09 -15.08 12.87
N SER A 125 -17.24 -14.31 12.18
CA SER A 125 -16.05 -13.66 12.73
C SER A 125 -15.60 -12.48 11.87
N TRP A 126 -14.64 -11.68 12.38
CA TRP A 126 -13.99 -10.61 11.61
C TRP A 126 -13.21 -11.15 10.40
N GLU A 127 -12.65 -12.35 10.50
CA GLU A 127 -11.94 -13.02 9.42
C GLU A 127 -12.90 -13.42 8.29
N ASP A 128 -14.10 -13.91 8.63
CA ASP A 128 -15.13 -14.22 7.66
C ASP A 128 -15.63 -12.97 6.95
N ALA A 129 -15.91 -11.90 7.70
CA ALA A 129 -16.32 -10.62 7.15
C ALA A 129 -15.25 -10.04 6.20
N LEU A 130 -13.97 -10.08 6.59
CA LEU A 130 -12.86 -9.61 5.78
C LEU A 130 -12.75 -10.41 4.47
N ARG A 131 -12.81 -11.74 4.54
CA ARG A 131 -12.73 -12.59 3.34
C ARG A 131 -13.84 -12.28 2.35
N ARG A 132 -15.09 -12.19 2.82
CA ARG A 132 -16.23 -11.86 1.95
C ARG A 132 -16.11 -10.47 1.33
N LEU A 133 -15.59 -9.52 2.08
CA LEU A 133 -15.33 -8.17 1.57
C LEU A 133 -14.26 -8.19 0.46
N ILE A 134 -13.17 -8.92 0.65
CA ILE A 134 -12.14 -9.13 -0.37
C ILE A 134 -12.76 -9.71 -1.64
N ASP A 135 -13.47 -10.83 -1.51
CA ASP A 135 -14.12 -11.52 -2.63
C ASP A 135 -15.03 -10.56 -3.44
N ARG A 136 -15.78 -9.70 -2.76
CA ARG A 136 -16.66 -8.72 -3.42
C ARG A 136 -15.90 -7.62 -4.13
N ILE A 137 -14.84 -7.09 -3.52
CA ILE A 137 -14.00 -6.05 -4.11
C ILE A 137 -13.24 -6.62 -5.32
N GLU A 138 -12.74 -7.85 -5.24
CA GLU A 138 -12.09 -8.49 -6.38
C GLU A 138 -13.09 -8.80 -7.51
N ASN A 139 -14.33 -9.17 -7.20
CA ASN A 139 -15.37 -9.43 -8.19
C ASN A 139 -15.80 -8.18 -9.01
N ILE A 140 -15.60 -6.98 -8.48
CA ILE A 140 -15.83 -5.74 -9.21
C ILE A 140 -14.59 -5.24 -9.97
N GLY A 141 -13.50 -6.03 -9.99
CA GLY A 141 -12.31 -5.74 -10.80
C GLY A 141 -11.19 -4.98 -10.07
N VAL A 142 -11.21 -4.87 -8.74
CA VAL A 142 -10.14 -4.25 -7.95
C VAL A 142 -9.17 -5.32 -7.46
N LEU A 143 -7.88 -5.14 -7.66
CA LEU A 143 -6.86 -5.99 -7.04
C LEU A 143 -6.74 -5.68 -5.55
N VAL A 144 -6.88 -6.71 -4.71
CA VAL A 144 -6.70 -6.57 -3.26
C VAL A 144 -5.42 -7.24 -2.81
N MET A 145 -4.55 -6.50 -2.15
CA MET A 145 -3.32 -7.00 -1.56
C MET A 145 -3.28 -6.75 -0.08
N ILE A 146 -3.08 -7.82 0.71
CA ILE A 146 -2.92 -7.74 2.17
C ILE A 146 -1.62 -8.42 2.55
N ASN A 147 -0.72 -7.66 3.16
CA ASN A 147 0.52 -8.22 3.69
C ASN A 147 0.97 -7.44 4.93
N GLY A 148 1.49 -8.14 5.93
CA GLY A 148 2.06 -7.55 7.15
C GLY A 148 3.59 -7.48 7.15
N VAL A 149 4.23 -7.84 6.03
CA VAL A 149 5.68 -7.84 5.85
C VAL A 149 6.03 -7.31 4.46
N VAL A 150 7.27 -6.88 4.27
CA VAL A 150 7.75 -6.45 2.94
C VAL A 150 7.96 -7.67 2.05
N GLY A 151 7.21 -7.77 0.97
CA GLY A 151 7.29 -8.92 0.05
C GLY A 151 7.05 -10.24 0.76
N ALA A 152 8.06 -11.09 0.81
CA ALA A 152 8.04 -12.37 1.53
C ALA A 152 9.00 -12.39 2.75
N ASN A 153 9.54 -11.22 3.15
CA ASN A 153 10.53 -11.15 4.22
C ASN A 153 9.87 -10.98 5.59
N THR A 154 9.71 -12.06 6.33
CA THR A 154 9.10 -12.09 7.67
C THR A 154 9.86 -11.31 8.75
N HIS A 155 11.11 -10.92 8.49
CA HIS A 155 11.92 -10.08 9.39
C HIS A 155 11.66 -8.57 9.19
N ARG A 156 11.01 -8.18 8.09
CA ARG A 156 10.66 -6.80 7.76
C ARG A 156 9.16 -6.62 7.92
N LYS A 157 8.72 -6.40 9.15
CA LYS A 157 7.31 -6.18 9.46
C LYS A 157 6.91 -4.75 9.11
N LEU A 158 5.79 -4.61 8.41
CA LEU A 158 5.19 -3.32 8.14
C LEU A 158 4.64 -2.69 9.42
N ASN A 159 4.80 -1.38 9.56
CA ASN A 159 4.35 -0.63 10.73
C ASN A 159 2.97 0.01 10.46
N PRO A 160 1.87 -0.43 11.14
CA PRO A 160 0.56 0.20 10.99
C PRO A 160 0.51 1.65 11.49
N GLU A 161 1.46 2.09 12.31
CA GLU A 161 1.57 3.49 12.73
C GLU A 161 2.09 4.40 11.62
N GLU A 162 2.88 3.86 10.68
CA GLU A 162 3.34 4.59 9.52
C GLU A 162 2.27 4.66 8.43
N PHE A 163 1.65 3.52 8.10
CA PHE A 163 0.56 3.45 7.13
C PHE A 163 -0.33 2.24 7.36
N ARG A 164 -1.62 2.39 7.09
CA ARG A 164 -2.62 1.33 7.21
C ARG A 164 -3.00 0.71 5.88
N GLY A 165 -2.95 1.49 4.81
CA GLY A 165 -3.23 1.09 3.45
C GLY A 165 -2.95 2.20 2.48
N PHE A 166 -3.12 1.90 1.21
CA PHE A 166 -3.11 2.85 0.11
C PHE A 166 -3.84 2.29 -1.11
N ALA A 167 -4.33 3.17 -1.97
CA ALA A 167 -4.86 2.83 -3.28
C ALA A 167 -3.89 3.27 -4.38
N LEU A 168 -3.76 2.43 -5.41
CA LEU A 168 -3.13 2.77 -6.68
C LEU A 168 -4.25 2.89 -7.71
N SER A 169 -4.70 4.12 -7.92
CA SER A 169 -5.78 4.41 -8.87
C SER A 169 -5.29 4.18 -10.28
N ASP A 170 -6.05 3.37 -11.03
CA ASP A 170 -5.84 3.07 -12.43
C ASP A 170 -7.19 2.75 -13.07
N PRO A 171 -7.52 3.30 -14.25
CA PRO A 171 -8.83 3.11 -14.84
C PRO A 171 -9.15 1.66 -15.20
N LEU A 172 -8.12 0.85 -15.50
CA LEU A 172 -8.30 -0.54 -15.92
C LEU A 172 -8.04 -1.55 -14.81
N VAL A 173 -7.05 -1.27 -13.94
CA VAL A 173 -6.57 -2.19 -12.90
C VAL A 173 -6.35 -1.44 -11.58
N PRO A 174 -7.41 -0.95 -10.95
CA PRO A 174 -7.28 -0.34 -9.64
C PRO A 174 -6.78 -1.37 -8.62
N LEU A 175 -5.92 -0.93 -7.69
CA LEU A 175 -5.33 -1.79 -6.68
C LEU A 175 -5.46 -1.15 -5.30
N ILE A 176 -5.85 -1.96 -4.31
CA ILE A 176 -5.86 -1.59 -2.90
C ILE A 176 -4.84 -2.45 -2.15
N PHE A 177 -3.97 -1.80 -1.39
CA PHE A 177 -3.10 -2.46 -0.42
C PHE A 177 -3.58 -2.18 1.00
N VAL A 178 -3.62 -3.22 1.83
CA VAL A 178 -3.96 -3.13 3.26
C VAL A 178 -2.83 -3.73 4.09
N ASN A 179 -2.38 -3.00 5.11
CA ASN A 179 -1.35 -3.47 6.02
C ASN A 179 -1.90 -4.61 6.90
N GLY A 180 -1.46 -5.84 6.62
CA GLY A 180 -1.89 -7.05 7.31
C GLY A 180 -1.40 -7.17 8.76
N ALA A 181 -0.48 -6.30 9.20
CA ALA A 181 -0.03 -6.24 10.59
C ALA A 181 -1.05 -5.53 11.51
N ASP A 182 -2.03 -4.82 10.95
CA ASP A 182 -3.12 -4.19 11.71
C ASP A 182 -4.21 -5.20 12.11
N THR A 183 -5.10 -4.80 13.01
CA THR A 183 -6.23 -5.63 13.44
C THR A 183 -7.22 -5.88 12.31
N LYS A 184 -7.97 -6.99 12.35
CA LYS A 184 -8.95 -7.33 11.29
C LYS A 184 -10.03 -6.25 11.12
N ALA A 185 -10.50 -5.67 12.20
CA ALA A 185 -11.46 -4.57 12.14
C ALA A 185 -10.87 -3.33 11.44
N ALA A 186 -9.61 -2.99 11.73
CA ALA A 186 -8.92 -1.89 11.08
C ALA A 186 -8.64 -2.19 9.59
N GLN A 187 -8.29 -3.43 9.24
CA GLN A 187 -8.10 -3.87 7.86
C GLN A 187 -9.39 -3.68 7.04
N ILE A 188 -10.56 -4.10 7.58
CA ILE A 188 -11.86 -3.91 6.93
C ILE A 188 -12.14 -2.42 6.71
N PHE A 189 -11.97 -1.61 7.74
CA PHE A 189 -12.20 -0.17 7.61
C PHE A 189 -11.26 0.48 6.59
N THR A 190 -9.97 0.12 6.61
CA THR A 190 -8.97 0.61 5.65
C THR A 190 -9.35 0.21 4.23
N MET A 191 -9.74 -1.03 4.01
CA MET A 191 -10.14 -1.52 2.68
C MET A 191 -11.29 -0.73 2.07
N ILE A 192 -12.33 -0.43 2.85
CA ILE A 192 -13.46 0.40 2.40
C ILE A 192 -13.01 1.85 2.15
N HIS A 193 -12.12 2.38 2.99
CA HIS A 193 -11.56 3.71 2.82
C HIS A 193 -10.75 3.82 1.52
N GLU A 194 -9.87 2.87 1.26
CA GLU A 194 -9.06 2.85 0.03
C GLU A 194 -9.91 2.62 -1.23
N LEU A 195 -11.01 1.88 -1.11
CA LEU A 195 -11.95 1.72 -2.22
C LEU A 195 -12.62 3.04 -2.62
N ALA A 196 -12.83 3.95 -1.67
CA ALA A 196 -13.39 5.27 -1.95
C ALA A 196 -12.40 6.20 -2.69
N HIS A 197 -11.11 5.86 -2.75
CA HIS A 197 -10.09 6.60 -3.51
C HIS A 197 -9.92 6.08 -4.94
N VAL A 198 -10.59 5.01 -5.29
CA VAL A 198 -10.60 4.42 -6.64
C VAL A 198 -11.71 5.01 -7.50
#